data_22748b62a0f2ce50663441314e47a4d6
#
_entry.id   22748b62a0f2ce50663441314e47a4d6
#
_cell.length_a   1.000
_cell.length_b   1.000
_cell.length_c   1.000
_cell.angle_alpha   90.00
_cell.angle_beta   90.00
_cell.angle_gamma   90.00
#
_symmetry.space_group_name_H-M   'P 1'
#
loop_
_entity.id
_entity.type
_entity.pdbx_description
1 polymer ?
#
loop_
_entity_poly.entity_id
_entity_poly.type
_entity_poly.pdbx_seq_one_letter_code
_entity_poly.pdbx_strand_id
1 'polypeptide(L)'
;MDRMVQTALSSLKGLQDLKFDLANNLANVNVPGFRKDLPNEGNAGFLSALNQATARVFPLETGERIFSNESGQIQSTGVETDVALLNEAFLFIQPAEGDVALSKRGDFSVDNLNQLVNGSGDVVLSDGLAPIVLPAFSELRISENGEILVQEPGSAPGDFTSIAFLASATADPALLSKSLDGKIRNQDGTVPDPDQTGKFAQGMLEASNVNAIEEMVLNMDMQRQFEMAVKLIKQAEDIDKAGTKLMSLPN
;
A
#
# COMPACT_ATOMS: atom_id res chain seq x y z
N MET A 1 18.85 10.31 -33.55
CA MET A 1 17.42 10.33 -33.29
C MET A 1 16.95 9.19 -32.42
N ASP A 2 17.45 7.97 -32.53
CA ASP A 2 17.10 6.83 -31.66
C ASP A 2 17.22 7.11 -30.14
N ARG A 3 18.19 7.92 -29.73
CA ARG A 3 18.36 8.29 -28.31
C ARG A 3 17.19 9.11 -27.78
N MET A 4 16.66 10.03 -28.58
CA MET A 4 15.54 10.91 -28.17
C MET A 4 14.26 10.09 -28.02
N VAL A 5 14.02 9.18 -28.95
CA VAL A 5 12.87 8.27 -28.92
C VAL A 5 12.97 7.31 -27.73
N GLN A 6 14.15 6.71 -27.49
CA GLN A 6 14.36 5.81 -26.34
C GLN A 6 14.20 6.53 -24.99
N THR A 7 14.72 7.75 -24.87
CA THR A 7 14.56 8.58 -23.66
C THR A 7 13.09 8.92 -23.45
N ALA A 8 12.37 9.29 -24.50
CA ALA A 8 10.95 9.60 -24.42
C ALA A 8 10.11 8.35 -24.07
N LEU A 9 10.48 7.18 -24.57
CA LEU A 9 9.81 5.92 -24.25
C LEU A 9 10.02 5.52 -22.79
N SER A 10 11.25 5.66 -22.28
CA SER A 10 11.55 5.44 -20.86
C SER A 10 10.79 6.40 -19.95
N SER A 11 10.69 7.68 -20.35
CA SER A 11 9.89 8.68 -19.66
C SER A 11 8.40 8.32 -19.62
N LEU A 12 7.85 7.88 -20.75
CA LEU A 12 6.45 7.45 -20.82
C LEU A 12 6.18 6.23 -19.93
N LYS A 13 7.10 5.28 -19.85
CA LYS A 13 6.99 4.13 -18.95
C LYS A 13 6.97 4.59 -17.49
N GLY A 14 7.90 5.45 -17.08
CA GLY A 14 7.93 6.01 -15.72
C GLY A 14 6.65 6.80 -15.36
N LEU A 15 6.09 7.56 -16.33
CA LEU A 15 4.81 8.24 -16.14
C LEU A 15 3.64 7.25 -16.02
N GLN A 16 3.70 6.11 -16.69
CA GLN A 16 2.69 5.07 -16.60
C GLN A 16 2.71 4.37 -15.23
N ASP A 17 3.91 4.06 -14.71
CA ASP A 17 4.07 3.46 -13.38
C ASP A 17 3.56 4.42 -12.29
N LEU A 18 3.94 5.70 -12.38
CA LEU A 18 3.46 6.74 -11.46
C LEU A 18 1.93 6.91 -11.52
N LYS A 19 1.35 6.83 -12.72
CA LYS A 19 -0.12 6.87 -12.88
C LYS A 19 -0.80 5.69 -12.20
N PHE A 20 -0.16 4.53 -12.22
CA PHE A 20 -0.67 3.35 -11.52
C PHE A 20 -0.67 3.56 -10.01
N ASP A 21 0.42 4.07 -9.43
CA ASP A 21 0.52 4.34 -8.00
C ASP A 21 -0.51 5.39 -7.54
N LEU A 22 -0.67 6.48 -8.29
CA LEU A 22 -1.70 7.49 -8.00
C LEU A 22 -3.13 6.95 -8.10
N ALA A 23 -3.40 6.10 -9.10
CA ALA A 23 -4.71 5.47 -9.24
C ALA A 23 -5.00 4.49 -8.08
N ASN A 24 -3.98 3.74 -7.65
CA ASN A 24 -4.07 2.85 -6.50
C ASN A 24 -4.31 3.63 -5.21
N ASN A 25 -3.57 4.71 -4.97
CA ASN A 25 -3.79 5.59 -3.83
C ASN A 25 -5.22 6.14 -3.80
N LEU A 26 -5.70 6.66 -4.93
CA LEU A 26 -7.04 7.23 -5.03
C LEU A 26 -8.13 6.17 -4.82
N ALA A 27 -7.94 4.95 -5.34
CA ALA A 27 -8.89 3.85 -5.14
C ALA A 27 -8.98 3.43 -3.67
N ASN A 28 -7.90 3.57 -2.91
CA ASN A 28 -7.81 3.14 -1.52
C ASN A 28 -7.91 4.29 -0.50
N VAL A 29 -8.34 5.48 -0.91
CA VAL A 29 -8.48 6.65 -0.02
C VAL A 29 -9.43 6.42 1.16
N ASN A 30 -10.43 5.57 1.00
CA ASN A 30 -11.43 5.22 2.04
C ASN A 30 -11.14 3.88 2.72
N VAL A 31 -10.05 3.21 2.39
CA VAL A 31 -9.70 1.92 2.98
C VAL A 31 -8.98 2.15 4.31
N PRO A 32 -9.52 1.66 5.45
CA PRO A 32 -8.88 1.81 6.74
C PRO A 32 -7.47 1.23 6.75
N GLY A 33 -6.53 1.92 7.39
CA GLY A 33 -5.15 1.47 7.53
C GLY A 33 -4.34 1.42 6.24
N PHE A 34 -4.88 1.91 5.12
CA PHE A 34 -4.12 1.97 3.87
C PHE A 34 -2.99 3.00 3.97
N ARG A 35 -1.81 2.57 3.54
CA ARG A 35 -0.61 3.42 3.45
C ARG A 35 -0.39 3.85 2.01
N LYS A 36 -0.21 5.16 1.80
CA LYS A 36 0.04 5.79 0.50
C LYS A 36 1.25 5.18 -0.18
N ASP A 37 1.11 4.72 -1.43
CA ASP A 37 2.23 4.34 -2.26
C ASP A 37 3.02 5.58 -2.68
N LEU A 38 4.32 5.55 -2.48
CA LEU A 38 5.22 6.63 -2.87
C LEU A 38 5.85 6.32 -4.23
N PRO A 39 6.07 7.34 -5.06
CA PRO A 39 6.78 7.15 -6.33
C PRO A 39 8.19 6.63 -6.03
N ASN A 40 8.59 5.58 -6.74
CA ASN A 40 9.93 5.05 -6.62
C ASN A 40 10.95 6.11 -7.08
N GLU A 41 11.99 6.37 -6.29
CA GLU A 41 13.03 7.38 -6.58
C GLU A 41 13.77 7.14 -7.91
N GLY A 42 13.70 5.93 -8.47
CA GLY A 42 14.16 5.65 -9.82
C GLY A 42 13.53 6.55 -10.90
N ASN A 43 12.29 7.01 -10.67
CA ASN A 43 11.61 7.98 -11.54
C ASN A 43 12.02 9.43 -11.26
N ALA A 44 12.36 9.77 -10.00
CA ALA A 44 12.90 11.09 -9.64
C ALA A 44 14.30 11.31 -10.22
N GLY A 45 15.11 10.25 -10.33
CA GLY A 45 16.42 10.26 -11.00
C GLY A 45 16.34 10.65 -12.48
N PHE A 46 15.22 10.34 -13.17
CA PHE A 46 15.01 10.76 -14.56
C PHE A 46 14.84 12.28 -14.69
N LEU A 47 14.04 12.91 -13.83
CA LEU A 47 13.86 14.37 -13.86
C LEU A 47 15.15 15.12 -13.53
N SER A 48 15.97 14.57 -12.61
CA SER A 48 17.29 15.13 -12.30
C SER A 48 18.31 14.88 -13.44
N ALA A 49 18.23 13.74 -14.11
CA ALA A 49 19.08 13.41 -15.26
C ALA A 49 18.71 14.22 -16.53
N LEU A 50 17.45 14.60 -16.68
CA LEU A 50 17.02 15.49 -17.76
C LEU A 50 17.62 16.90 -17.63
N ASN A 51 17.84 17.36 -16.39
CA ASN A 51 18.53 18.61 -16.07
C ASN A 51 20.06 18.53 -16.21
N GLN A 52 20.64 17.31 -16.28
CA GLN A 52 22.05 17.06 -16.49
C GLN A 52 22.24 16.42 -17.86
N ALA A 53 22.53 17.23 -18.89
CA ALA A 53 22.59 16.86 -20.31
C ALA A 53 23.58 15.71 -20.70
N THR A 54 24.14 14.99 -19.73
CA THR A 54 25.15 13.93 -19.92
C THR A 54 24.83 12.57 -19.32
N ALA A 55 23.71 12.41 -18.61
CA ALA A 55 23.38 11.15 -17.95
C ALA A 55 22.85 10.09 -18.95
N ARG A 56 23.45 8.91 -18.96
CA ARG A 56 22.86 7.72 -19.56
C ARG A 56 21.75 7.25 -18.64
N VAL A 57 20.49 7.47 -19.04
CA VAL A 57 19.33 6.94 -18.31
C VAL A 57 19.22 5.46 -18.62
N PHE A 58 19.56 4.62 -17.66
CA PHE A 58 19.16 3.22 -17.68
C PHE A 58 17.80 3.12 -16.98
N PRO A 59 16.83 2.34 -17.49
CA PRO A 59 15.67 1.99 -16.70
C PRO A 59 16.18 1.22 -15.48
N LEU A 60 16.04 1.79 -14.27
CA LEU A 60 16.13 0.97 -13.07
C LEU A 60 14.97 -0.02 -13.16
N GLU A 61 15.30 -1.29 -13.01
CA GLU A 61 14.30 -2.32 -12.81
C GLU A 61 13.39 -1.87 -11.66
N THR A 62 12.12 -2.17 -11.77
CA THR A 62 11.09 -1.86 -10.78
C THR A 62 11.59 -2.26 -9.39
N GLY A 63 12.11 -1.29 -8.66
CA GLY A 63 12.43 -1.48 -7.25
C GLY A 63 11.15 -1.77 -6.47
N GLU A 64 11.32 -2.33 -5.30
CA GLU A 64 10.24 -2.58 -4.36
C GLU A 64 9.40 -1.31 -4.15
N ARG A 65 8.10 -1.48 -4.00
CA ARG A 65 7.20 -0.35 -3.80
C ARG A 65 7.38 0.23 -2.40
N ILE A 66 7.81 1.47 -2.36
CA ILE A 66 7.94 2.24 -1.13
C ILE A 66 6.57 2.82 -0.76
N PHE A 67 6.26 2.88 0.51
CA PHE A 67 5.03 3.47 1.02
C PHE A 67 5.29 4.47 2.13
N SER A 68 4.35 5.40 2.34
CA SER A 68 4.42 6.36 3.45
C SER A 68 4.07 5.69 4.77
N ASN A 69 4.93 5.81 5.77
CA ASN A 69 4.64 5.31 7.12
C ASN A 69 3.88 6.32 7.99
N GLU A 70 3.52 7.48 7.45
CA GLU A 70 2.70 8.45 8.18
C GLU A 70 1.37 7.83 8.59
N SER A 71 0.97 8.07 9.84
CA SER A 71 -0.31 7.57 10.35
C SER A 71 -1.48 8.34 9.76
N GLY A 72 -2.54 7.63 9.43
CA GLY A 72 -3.82 8.22 9.09
C GLY A 72 -4.55 8.77 10.31
N GLN A 73 -5.64 9.48 10.10
CA GLN A 73 -6.47 10.00 11.18
C GLN A 73 -7.25 8.86 11.85
N ILE A 74 -7.21 8.78 13.19
CA ILE A 74 -8.01 7.81 13.94
C ILE A 74 -9.45 8.34 14.07
N GLN A 75 -10.41 7.49 13.72
CA GLN A 75 -11.84 7.79 13.74
C GLN A 75 -12.57 6.78 14.61
N SER A 76 -13.49 7.25 15.48
CA SER A 76 -14.33 6.38 16.25
C SER A 76 -15.51 5.89 15.40
N THR A 77 -15.68 4.58 15.32
CA THR A 77 -16.77 3.92 14.59
C THR A 77 -17.85 3.40 15.53
N GLY A 78 -17.47 3.09 16.79
CA GLY A 78 -18.36 2.46 17.76
C GLY A 78 -18.70 1.00 17.47
N VAL A 79 -18.07 0.37 16.49
CA VAL A 79 -18.25 -1.04 16.14
C VAL A 79 -17.25 -1.86 16.97
N GLU A 80 -17.72 -2.90 17.67
CA GLU A 80 -16.91 -3.70 18.60
C GLU A 80 -15.76 -4.46 17.91
N THR A 81 -15.93 -4.80 16.63
CA THR A 81 -14.92 -5.52 15.84
C THR A 81 -13.88 -4.60 15.22
N ASP A 82 -14.11 -3.28 15.22
CA ASP A 82 -13.17 -2.32 14.67
C ASP A 82 -12.05 -2.01 15.65
N VAL A 83 -10.82 -2.05 15.18
CA VAL A 83 -9.62 -1.85 16.01
C VAL A 83 -8.61 -0.95 15.31
N ALA A 84 -8.18 0.11 15.96
CA ALA A 84 -7.06 0.91 15.49
C ALA A 84 -5.77 0.55 16.25
N LEU A 85 -4.64 0.56 15.55
CA LEU A 85 -3.32 0.55 16.18
C LEU A 85 -2.87 1.98 16.46
N LEU A 86 -2.61 2.29 17.72
CA LEU A 86 -2.24 3.64 18.18
C LEU A 86 -0.77 3.98 17.98
N ASN A 87 0.05 3.00 17.66
CA ASN A 87 1.50 3.14 17.47
C ASN A 87 1.93 2.65 16.07
N GLU A 88 3.23 2.65 15.81
CA GLU A 88 3.80 2.25 14.51
C GLU A 88 3.81 0.73 14.27
N ALA A 89 3.32 -0.07 15.21
CA ALA A 89 3.22 -1.52 15.03
C ALA A 89 2.24 -1.89 13.90
N PHE A 90 2.44 -3.07 13.33
CA PHE A 90 1.59 -3.68 12.31
C PHE A 90 0.96 -4.96 12.86
N LEU A 91 -0.21 -5.31 12.34
CA LEU A 91 -0.88 -6.58 12.54
C LEU A 91 -0.34 -7.63 11.57
N PHE A 92 -0.33 -8.89 11.99
CA PHE A 92 -0.05 -10.02 11.13
C PHE A 92 -1.34 -10.57 10.52
N ILE A 93 -1.30 -10.76 9.23
CA ILE A 93 -2.41 -11.30 8.44
C ILE A 93 -1.92 -12.44 7.56
N GLN A 94 -2.81 -13.38 7.29
CA GLN A 94 -2.62 -14.41 6.27
C GLN A 94 -3.54 -14.13 5.10
N PRO A 95 -3.01 -13.62 3.96
CA PRO A 95 -3.77 -13.49 2.74
C PRO A 95 -4.29 -14.84 2.24
N ALA A 96 -5.37 -14.84 1.45
CA ALA A 96 -5.91 -16.06 0.84
C ALA A 96 -4.88 -16.73 -0.11
N GLU A 97 -4.03 -15.93 -0.73
CA GLU A 97 -2.90 -16.39 -1.55
C GLU A 97 -1.61 -15.71 -1.07
N GLY A 98 -0.56 -16.47 -0.89
CA GLY A 98 0.77 -15.99 -0.49
C GLY A 98 1.12 -16.20 0.98
N ASP A 99 2.27 -15.68 1.35
CA ASP A 99 2.83 -15.82 2.70
C ASP A 99 2.25 -14.79 3.67
N VAL A 100 2.50 -15.00 4.97
CA VAL A 100 2.15 -14.05 6.03
C VAL A 100 2.60 -12.64 5.66
N ALA A 101 1.79 -11.65 5.98
CA ALA A 101 2.03 -10.25 5.67
C ALA A 101 1.64 -9.35 6.83
N LEU A 102 2.02 -8.10 6.75
CA LEU A 102 1.71 -7.05 7.71
C LEU A 102 0.59 -6.14 7.19
N SER A 103 -0.24 -5.64 8.10
CA SER A 103 -1.34 -4.73 7.79
C SER A 103 -1.59 -3.74 8.92
N LYS A 104 -2.12 -2.57 8.58
CA LYS A 104 -2.70 -1.60 9.53
C LYS A 104 -4.24 -1.64 9.53
N ARG A 105 -4.81 -2.51 8.71
CA ARG A 105 -6.25 -2.60 8.51
C ARG A 105 -6.91 -3.33 9.67
N GLY A 106 -7.80 -2.65 10.38
CA GLY A 106 -8.44 -3.16 11.59
C GLY A 106 -9.97 -3.23 11.53
N ASP A 107 -10.59 -3.11 10.36
CA ASP A 107 -12.01 -3.34 10.13
C ASP A 107 -12.29 -4.85 10.09
N PHE A 108 -12.41 -5.45 11.27
CA PHE A 108 -12.53 -6.90 11.40
C PHE A 108 -13.97 -7.38 11.24
N SER A 109 -14.10 -8.59 10.77
CA SER A 109 -15.36 -9.34 10.71
C SER A 109 -15.10 -10.82 10.96
N VAL A 110 -16.15 -11.58 11.22
CA VAL A 110 -16.06 -13.03 11.42
C VAL A 110 -16.58 -13.71 10.17
N ASP A 111 -15.78 -14.60 9.59
CA ASP A 111 -16.14 -15.34 8.38
C ASP A 111 -17.03 -16.58 8.68
N ASN A 112 -17.37 -17.34 7.64
CA ASN A 112 -18.19 -18.56 7.76
C ASN A 112 -17.48 -19.70 8.48
N LEU A 113 -16.16 -19.62 8.67
CA LEU A 113 -15.34 -20.58 9.41
C LEU A 113 -15.11 -20.12 10.85
N ASN A 114 -15.80 -19.06 11.29
CA ASN A 114 -15.61 -18.40 12.56
C ASN A 114 -14.19 -17.81 12.74
N GLN A 115 -13.47 -17.52 11.66
CA GLN A 115 -12.17 -16.90 11.70
C GLN A 115 -12.31 -15.37 11.70
N LEU A 116 -11.44 -14.70 12.42
CA LEU A 116 -11.34 -13.25 12.38
C LEU A 116 -10.62 -12.83 11.09
N VAL A 117 -11.31 -12.07 10.24
CA VAL A 117 -10.79 -11.56 8.96
C VAL A 117 -10.89 -10.05 8.90
N ASN A 118 -10.00 -9.42 8.14
CA ASN A 118 -10.11 -8.00 7.85
C ASN A 118 -11.07 -7.74 6.66
N GLY A 119 -11.39 -6.50 6.38
CA GLY A 119 -12.27 -6.13 5.27
C GLY A 119 -11.73 -6.43 3.86
N SER A 120 -10.47 -6.95 3.72
CA SER A 120 -9.96 -7.53 2.47
C SER A 120 -10.19 -9.04 2.39
N GLY A 121 -10.69 -9.68 3.47
CA GLY A 121 -10.82 -11.12 3.58
C GLY A 121 -9.55 -11.85 4.01
N ASP A 122 -8.50 -11.11 4.43
CA ASP A 122 -7.28 -11.72 4.96
C ASP A 122 -7.52 -12.16 6.41
N VAL A 123 -7.06 -13.36 6.76
CA VAL A 123 -7.21 -13.91 8.11
C VAL A 123 -6.25 -13.20 9.08
N VAL A 124 -6.76 -12.76 10.22
CA VAL A 124 -5.95 -12.14 11.28
C VAL A 124 -5.29 -13.24 12.12
N LEU A 125 -4.00 -13.06 12.43
CA LEU A 125 -3.20 -14.05 13.13
C LEU A 125 -3.02 -13.71 14.61
N SER A 126 -2.96 -14.77 15.43
CA SER A 126 -2.60 -14.70 16.83
C SER A 126 -1.08 -14.58 17.03
N ASP A 127 -0.64 -14.31 18.24
CA ASP A 127 0.76 -14.25 18.66
C ASP A 127 1.60 -15.49 18.26
N GLY A 128 0.97 -16.64 18.14
CA GLY A 128 1.57 -17.86 17.60
C GLY A 128 1.52 -17.98 16.07
N LEU A 129 1.15 -16.91 15.35
CA LEU A 129 0.95 -16.89 13.89
C LEU A 129 -0.08 -17.93 13.40
N ALA A 130 -1.05 -18.26 14.23
CA ALA A 130 -2.17 -19.12 13.89
C ALA A 130 -3.45 -18.30 13.65
N PRO A 131 -4.37 -18.75 12.77
CA PRO A 131 -5.67 -18.11 12.59
C PRO A 131 -6.44 -17.96 13.90
N ILE A 132 -7.02 -16.79 14.15
CA ILE A 132 -7.86 -16.56 15.31
C ILE A 132 -9.28 -17.05 15.00
N VAL A 133 -9.74 -18.06 15.74
CA VAL A 133 -11.08 -18.62 15.62
C VAL A 133 -11.91 -18.19 16.83
N LEU A 134 -13.02 -17.53 16.58
CA LEU A 134 -13.92 -17.03 17.62
C LEU A 134 -15.09 -18.00 17.81
N PRO A 135 -15.38 -18.43 19.04
CA PRO A 135 -16.63 -19.15 19.33
C PRO A 135 -17.83 -18.21 19.14
N ALA A 136 -19.03 -18.73 19.21
CA ALA A 136 -20.23 -17.88 19.25
C ALA A 136 -20.14 -16.95 20.49
N PHE A 137 -20.30 -15.66 20.30
CA PHE A 137 -20.21 -14.67 21.35
C PHE A 137 -21.43 -13.72 21.35
N SER A 138 -21.70 -13.14 22.52
CA SER A 138 -22.68 -12.07 22.70
C SER A 138 -22.04 -10.70 22.79
N GLU A 139 -20.80 -10.60 23.27
CA GLU A 139 -19.99 -9.39 23.37
C GLU A 139 -18.53 -9.73 23.09
N LEU A 140 -17.85 -8.85 22.34
CA LEU A 140 -16.43 -8.95 22.03
C LEU A 140 -15.69 -7.76 22.61
N ARG A 141 -14.62 -8.01 23.34
CA ARG A 141 -13.71 -6.97 23.83
C ARG A 141 -12.29 -7.22 23.36
N ILE A 142 -11.63 -6.18 22.94
CA ILE A 142 -10.21 -6.20 22.57
C ILE A 142 -9.50 -5.20 23.49
N SER A 143 -8.58 -5.72 24.30
CA SER A 143 -7.83 -4.92 25.25
C SER A 143 -6.74 -4.09 24.55
N GLU A 144 -6.19 -3.11 25.24
CA GLU A 144 -5.11 -2.25 24.74
C GLU A 144 -3.85 -3.06 24.32
N ASN A 145 -3.61 -4.19 24.95
CA ASN A 145 -2.50 -5.12 24.64
C ASN A 145 -2.83 -6.15 23.54
N GLY A 146 -4.00 -6.04 22.89
CA GLY A 146 -4.41 -6.94 21.83
C GLY A 146 -5.03 -8.27 22.29
N GLU A 147 -5.33 -8.44 23.59
CA GLU A 147 -6.04 -9.61 24.09
C GLU A 147 -7.50 -9.57 23.64
N ILE A 148 -7.95 -10.66 23.01
CA ILE A 148 -9.33 -10.85 22.56
C ILE A 148 -10.09 -11.60 23.63
N LEU A 149 -11.10 -10.93 24.18
CA LEU A 149 -11.98 -11.42 25.23
C LEU A 149 -13.39 -11.57 24.67
N VAL A 150 -14.03 -12.70 24.86
CA VAL A 150 -15.39 -12.93 24.42
C VAL A 150 -16.29 -13.32 25.58
N GLN A 151 -17.52 -12.86 25.53
CA GLN A 151 -18.59 -13.33 26.42
C GLN A 151 -19.45 -14.33 25.66
N GLU A 152 -19.54 -15.56 26.14
CA GLU A 152 -20.36 -16.58 25.51
C GLU A 152 -21.85 -16.30 25.72
N PRO A 153 -22.72 -16.72 24.77
CA PRO A 153 -24.17 -16.59 24.92
C PRO A 153 -24.67 -17.38 26.14
N GLY A 154 -25.30 -16.68 27.09
CA GLY A 154 -25.86 -17.28 28.29
C GLY A 154 -24.90 -17.30 29.50
N SER A 155 -23.69 -16.82 29.39
CA SER A 155 -22.79 -16.57 30.56
C SER A 155 -23.27 -15.38 31.40
N ALA A 156 -22.77 -15.29 32.62
CA ALA A 156 -23.09 -14.14 33.47
C ALA A 156 -22.55 -12.84 32.86
N PRO A 157 -23.26 -11.70 33.04
CA PRO A 157 -22.75 -10.40 32.58
C PRO A 157 -21.36 -10.09 33.18
N GLY A 158 -20.38 -9.84 32.29
CA GLY A 158 -19.00 -9.54 32.68
C GLY A 158 -18.10 -10.76 32.81
N ASP A 159 -18.57 -11.97 32.51
CA ASP A 159 -17.76 -13.18 32.45
C ASP A 159 -17.14 -13.31 31.05
N PHE A 160 -15.92 -12.80 30.94
CA PHE A 160 -15.15 -12.82 29.69
C PHE A 160 -14.08 -13.92 29.71
N THR A 161 -14.02 -14.65 28.61
CA THR A 161 -12.98 -15.67 28.38
C THR A 161 -11.96 -15.13 27.37
N SER A 162 -10.68 -15.22 27.72
CA SER A 162 -9.58 -14.90 26.80
C SER A 162 -9.44 -15.98 25.75
N ILE A 163 -9.43 -15.59 24.48
CA ILE A 163 -9.32 -16.52 23.34
C ILE A 163 -7.91 -16.52 22.75
N ALA A 164 -7.37 -15.33 22.44
CA ALA A 164 -6.08 -15.17 21.79
C ALA A 164 -5.56 -13.75 21.98
N PHE A 165 -4.30 -13.54 21.60
CA PHE A 165 -3.72 -12.21 21.43
C PHE A 165 -3.54 -11.92 19.94
N LEU A 166 -3.83 -10.68 19.52
CA LEU A 166 -3.52 -10.22 18.16
C LEU A 166 -2.00 -10.17 17.98
N ALA A 167 -1.48 -10.82 16.96
CA ALA A 167 -0.07 -10.69 16.62
C ALA A 167 0.24 -9.28 16.16
N SER A 168 1.24 -8.66 16.75
CA SER A 168 1.73 -7.34 16.35
C SER A 168 3.24 -7.30 16.38
N ALA A 169 3.82 -6.48 15.51
CA ALA A 169 5.24 -6.16 15.53
C ALA A 169 5.49 -4.73 15.12
N THR A 170 6.48 -4.11 15.75
CA THR A 170 7.08 -2.86 15.29
C THR A 170 8.21 -3.20 14.34
N ALA A 171 8.18 -2.66 13.14
CA ALA A 171 9.20 -2.88 12.13
C ALA A 171 9.78 -1.53 11.68
N ASP A 172 11.06 -1.52 11.33
CA ASP A 172 11.69 -0.36 10.71
C ASP A 172 11.08 -0.11 9.32
N PRO A 173 10.41 1.03 9.10
CA PRO A 173 9.80 1.34 7.81
C PRO A 173 10.77 1.28 6.63
N ALA A 174 12.06 1.52 6.87
CA ALA A 174 13.09 1.45 5.84
C ALA A 174 13.36 0.03 5.33
N LEU A 175 12.98 -0.99 6.11
CA LEU A 175 13.12 -2.40 5.74
C LEU A 175 11.83 -2.99 5.15
N LEU A 176 10.74 -2.24 5.20
CA LEU A 176 9.43 -2.68 4.72
C LEU A 176 9.19 -2.20 3.29
N SER A 177 8.55 -3.06 2.52
CA SER A 177 8.08 -2.75 1.18
C SER A 177 6.69 -3.33 0.94
N LYS A 178 5.96 -2.79 -0.03
CA LYS A 178 4.74 -3.41 -0.52
C LYS A 178 5.06 -4.38 -1.65
N SER A 179 4.65 -5.62 -1.49
CA SER A 179 4.72 -6.65 -2.52
C SER A 179 3.71 -6.38 -3.65
N LEU A 180 3.75 -7.16 -4.71
CA LEU A 180 2.84 -7.03 -5.86
C LEU A 180 1.36 -7.25 -5.49
N ASP A 181 1.10 -7.99 -4.41
CA ASP A 181 -0.23 -8.22 -3.84
C ASP A 181 -0.76 -7.02 -3.01
N GLY A 182 0.02 -5.95 -2.89
CA GLY A 182 -0.30 -4.75 -2.10
C GLY A 182 -0.12 -4.94 -0.59
N LYS A 183 0.41 -6.09 -0.14
CA LYS A 183 0.66 -6.38 1.28
C LYS A 183 2.06 -5.95 1.68
N ILE A 184 2.24 -5.63 2.95
CA ILE A 184 3.50 -5.15 3.51
C ILE A 184 4.32 -6.33 4.04
N ARG A 185 5.59 -6.40 3.64
CA ARG A 185 6.58 -7.38 4.11
C ARG A 185 7.95 -6.71 4.18
N ASN A 186 8.93 -7.40 4.76
CA ASN A 186 10.33 -7.00 4.59
C ASN A 186 10.75 -7.10 3.12
N GLN A 187 11.77 -6.36 2.73
CA GLN A 187 12.32 -6.37 1.36
C GLN A 187 12.78 -7.75 0.90
N ASP A 188 13.12 -8.66 1.81
CA ASP A 188 13.45 -10.06 1.51
C ASP A 188 12.22 -10.97 1.37
N GLY A 189 11.00 -10.42 1.48
CA GLY A 189 9.74 -11.15 1.42
C GLY A 189 9.31 -11.79 2.75
N THR A 190 10.11 -11.68 3.81
CA THR A 190 9.77 -12.20 5.14
C THR A 190 8.91 -11.21 5.94
N VAL A 191 8.50 -11.59 7.13
CA VAL A 191 7.91 -10.70 8.13
C VAL A 191 8.77 -10.71 9.39
N PRO A 192 8.80 -9.63 10.18
CA PRO A 192 9.48 -9.62 11.48
C PRO A 192 8.85 -10.64 12.44
N ASP A 193 9.55 -11.00 13.50
CA ASP A 193 8.96 -11.80 14.57
C ASP A 193 7.93 -10.97 15.37
N PRO A 194 6.81 -11.56 15.82
CA PRO A 194 5.85 -10.88 16.69
C PRO A 194 6.51 -10.43 18.00
N ASP A 195 6.40 -9.15 18.33
CA ASP A 195 6.99 -8.55 19.54
C ASP A 195 5.94 -8.07 20.56
N GLN A 196 4.65 -8.15 20.20
CA GLN A 196 3.50 -7.76 21.02
C GLN A 196 3.58 -6.29 21.52
N THR A 197 4.25 -5.42 20.78
CA THR A 197 4.37 -4.00 21.13
C THR A 197 3.20 -3.16 20.66
N GLY A 198 2.26 -3.75 19.91
CA GLY A 198 1.06 -3.10 19.41
C GLY A 198 0.20 -2.55 20.54
N LYS A 199 -0.29 -1.31 20.37
CA LYS A 199 -1.30 -0.70 21.23
C LYS A 199 -2.59 -0.56 20.44
N PHE A 200 -3.64 -1.15 20.97
CA PHE A 200 -4.92 -1.27 20.29
C PHE A 200 -5.99 -0.39 20.95
N ALA A 201 -6.86 0.17 20.11
CA ALA A 201 -8.06 0.87 20.55
C ALA A 201 -9.29 0.27 19.85
N GLN A 202 -10.16 -0.37 20.60
CA GLN A 202 -11.42 -0.93 20.12
C GLN A 202 -12.42 0.16 19.78
N GLY A 203 -13.28 -0.09 18.78
CA GLY A 203 -14.31 0.86 18.32
C GLY A 203 -13.75 2.04 17.54
N MET A 204 -12.51 1.91 17.05
CA MET A 204 -11.81 2.93 16.28
C MET A 204 -11.16 2.30 15.06
N LEU A 205 -10.99 3.09 14.00
CA LEU A 205 -10.22 2.73 12.81
C LEU A 205 -9.23 3.83 12.47
N GLU A 206 -8.07 3.44 11.98
CA GLU A 206 -7.13 4.36 11.35
C GLU A 206 -7.59 4.56 9.89
N ALA A 207 -7.89 5.80 9.48
CA ALA A 207 -8.20 6.11 8.10
C ALA A 207 -6.96 5.96 7.19
N SER A 208 -7.17 5.92 5.89
CA SER A 208 -6.07 6.01 4.91
C SER A 208 -5.28 7.31 5.12
N ASN A 209 -3.96 7.26 4.94
CA ASN A 209 -3.11 8.47 4.93
C ASN A 209 -3.05 9.16 3.56
N VAL A 210 -3.91 8.76 2.62
CA VAL A 210 -4.02 9.36 1.29
C VAL A 210 -4.91 10.60 1.31
N ASN A 211 -4.42 11.69 0.74
CA ASN A 211 -5.21 12.89 0.50
C ASN A 211 -5.78 12.86 -0.93
N ALA A 212 -7.09 12.62 -1.06
CA ALA A 212 -7.76 12.51 -2.36
C ALA A 212 -7.56 13.75 -3.26
N ILE A 213 -7.57 14.96 -2.68
CA ILE A 213 -7.43 16.20 -3.45
C ILE A 213 -6.01 16.32 -4.00
N GLU A 214 -5.01 16.00 -3.19
CA GLU A 214 -3.61 16.00 -3.60
C GLU A 214 -3.37 15.00 -4.73
N GLU A 215 -3.85 13.76 -4.59
CA GLU A 215 -3.72 12.71 -5.63
C GLU A 215 -4.42 13.09 -6.93
N MET A 216 -5.59 13.75 -6.87
CA MET A 216 -6.28 14.25 -8.05
C MET A 216 -5.48 15.36 -8.77
N VAL A 217 -4.89 16.29 -8.03
CA VAL A 217 -4.05 17.34 -8.62
C VAL A 217 -2.81 16.74 -9.28
N LEU A 218 -2.13 15.81 -8.59
CA LEU A 218 -0.98 15.10 -9.15
C LEU A 218 -1.35 14.31 -10.41
N ASN A 219 -2.52 13.68 -10.43
CA ASN A 219 -3.03 12.95 -11.61
C ASN A 219 -3.25 13.90 -12.80
N MET A 220 -3.83 15.08 -12.56
CA MET A 220 -4.02 16.09 -13.62
C MET A 220 -2.69 16.60 -14.18
N ASP A 221 -1.72 16.87 -13.32
CA ASP A 221 -0.39 17.33 -13.75
C ASP A 221 0.34 16.24 -14.55
N MET A 222 0.19 14.99 -14.14
CA MET A 222 0.73 13.86 -14.87
C MET A 222 0.09 13.69 -16.25
N GLN A 223 -1.22 13.84 -16.37
CA GLN A 223 -1.89 13.80 -17.69
C GLN A 223 -1.31 14.86 -18.64
N ARG A 224 -1.07 16.08 -18.13
CA ARG A 224 -0.43 17.14 -18.92
C ARG A 224 1.00 16.77 -19.36
N GLN A 225 1.77 16.17 -18.44
CA GLN A 225 3.13 15.71 -18.76
C GLN A 225 3.11 14.60 -19.82
N PHE A 226 2.18 13.66 -19.71
CA PHE A 226 1.99 12.61 -20.69
C PHE A 226 1.63 13.18 -22.08
N GLU A 227 0.70 14.12 -22.16
CA GLU A 227 0.34 14.80 -23.41
C GLU A 227 1.54 15.54 -24.03
N MET A 228 2.35 16.22 -23.20
CA MET A 228 3.56 16.89 -23.67
C MET A 228 4.58 15.88 -24.21
N ALA A 229 4.79 14.76 -23.52
CA ALA A 229 5.70 13.71 -23.98
C ALA A 229 5.27 13.11 -25.32
N VAL A 230 3.97 12.84 -25.50
CA VAL A 230 3.41 12.36 -26.78
C VAL A 230 3.59 13.38 -27.90
N LYS A 231 3.39 14.68 -27.62
CA LYS A 231 3.62 15.74 -28.62
C LYS A 231 5.09 15.82 -29.04
N LEU A 232 6.02 15.70 -28.09
CA LEU A 232 7.45 15.67 -28.40
C LEU A 232 7.85 14.49 -29.28
N ILE A 233 7.29 13.30 -29.03
CA ILE A 233 7.54 12.13 -29.88
C ILE A 233 7.03 12.36 -31.31
N LYS A 234 5.81 12.90 -31.45
CA LYS A 234 5.26 13.24 -32.78
C LYS A 234 6.12 14.27 -33.54
N GLN A 235 6.57 15.31 -32.82
CA GLN A 235 7.46 16.30 -33.45
C GLN A 235 8.80 15.68 -33.88
N ALA A 236 9.37 14.78 -33.08
CA ALA A 236 10.59 14.07 -33.45
C ALA A 236 10.37 13.20 -34.69
N GLU A 237 9.23 12.50 -34.78
CA GLU A 237 8.85 11.70 -35.97
C GLU A 237 8.68 12.57 -37.22
N ASP A 238 8.04 13.72 -37.10
CA ASP A 238 7.82 14.65 -38.21
C ASP A 238 9.15 15.24 -38.71
N ILE A 239 10.08 15.57 -37.82
CA ILE A 239 11.44 16.01 -38.17
C ILE A 239 12.19 14.89 -38.90
N ASP A 240 12.06 13.65 -38.47
CA ASP A 240 12.70 12.50 -39.09
C ASP A 240 12.17 12.25 -40.51
N LYS A 241 10.85 12.30 -40.67
CA LYS A 241 10.18 12.22 -41.99
C LYS A 241 10.62 13.35 -42.93
N ALA A 242 10.72 14.58 -42.41
CA ALA A 242 11.18 15.71 -43.18
C ALA A 242 12.66 15.55 -43.62
N GLY A 243 13.52 15.08 -42.68
CA GLY A 243 14.93 14.79 -42.97
C GLY A 243 15.12 13.69 -44.04
N THR A 244 14.34 12.60 -43.93
CA THR A 244 14.36 11.51 -44.91
C THR A 244 13.90 11.99 -46.28
N LYS A 245 12.86 12.87 -46.33
CA LYS A 245 12.36 13.42 -47.59
C LYS A 245 13.37 14.36 -48.28
N LEU A 246 14.14 15.12 -47.49
CA LEU A 246 15.22 15.96 -48.02
C LEU A 246 16.38 15.13 -48.57
N MET A 247 16.71 14.00 -47.96
CA MET A 247 17.76 13.10 -48.44
C MET A 247 17.35 12.25 -49.67
N SER A 248 16.05 12.09 -49.90
CA SER A 248 15.50 11.33 -51.05
C SER A 248 15.25 12.18 -52.28
N LEU A 249 15.48 13.50 -52.28
CA LEU A 249 15.37 14.34 -53.46
C LEU A 249 16.56 14.03 -54.40
N PRO A 250 16.32 13.60 -55.65
CA PRO A 250 17.39 13.40 -56.65
C PRO A 250 18.02 14.75 -57.01
N ASN A 251 19.36 14.78 -57.15
CA ASN A 251 20.12 15.90 -57.69
C ASN A 251 19.69 16.22 -59.11
#